data_086ae4df8d2f89301cd81bc2b7217451
#
_entry.id   086ae4df8d2f89301cd81bc2b7217451
#
_cell.length_a   1.000
_cell.length_b   1.000
_cell.length_c   1.000
_cell.angle_alpha   90.00
_cell.angle_beta   90.00
_cell.angle_gamma   90.00
#
_symmetry.space_group_name_H-M   'P 1'
#
loop_
_entity.id
_entity.type
_entity.pdbx_description
1 polymer ?
#
loop_
_entity_poly.entity_id
_entity_poly.type
_entity_poly.pdbx_seq_one_letter_code
_entity_poly.pdbx_strand_id
1 'polypeptide(L)'
;GEKLFVDKRLSGDNTVACVTCHDFSKAGTDNKRFAEGIRGQFGDINAPTMFNAAFNTKQFWNGRAADLQEQAGGLPMNPIEMGSKDWDEICAKLAQDPELTAAFTAVYPDGWNGKNVTDAIAEYEKTLITPNSRFDKWLKGDDKALTAQEIEGYQRFKMYRCSSCHVGKSVGGQSFEYMDLKKDYFADRGNPL
;
A
#
# COMPACT_ATOMS: atom_id res chain seq x y z
N GLY A 1 -9.30 -3.71 -11.30
CA GLY A 1 -8.40 -3.16 -10.28
C GLY A 1 -7.20 -2.44 -10.88
N GLU A 2 -6.40 -3.10 -11.70
CA GLU A 2 -5.17 -2.53 -12.27
C GLU A 2 -5.39 -1.19 -12.95
N LYS A 3 -6.39 -1.08 -13.85
CA LYS A 3 -6.73 0.18 -14.51
C LYS A 3 -7.13 1.28 -13.53
N LEU A 4 -7.82 0.93 -12.45
CA LEU A 4 -8.21 1.89 -11.42
C LEU A 4 -7.01 2.36 -10.59
N PHE A 5 -6.05 1.49 -10.30
CA PHE A 5 -4.86 1.83 -9.52
C PHE A 5 -3.99 2.93 -10.17
N VAL A 6 -4.04 3.03 -11.49
CA VAL A 6 -3.33 4.07 -12.26
C VAL A 6 -4.22 5.21 -12.73
N ASP A 7 -5.50 5.20 -12.38
CA ASP A 7 -6.49 6.14 -12.88
C ASP A 7 -6.56 7.42 -12.04
N LYS A 8 -6.16 8.52 -12.63
CA LYS A 8 -6.16 9.83 -11.97
C LYS A 8 -7.56 10.40 -11.71
N ARG A 9 -8.60 9.84 -12.35
CA ARG A 9 -10.01 10.22 -12.08
C ARG A 9 -10.47 9.88 -10.67
N LEU A 10 -9.69 9.09 -9.94
CA LEU A 10 -9.90 8.84 -8.50
C LEU A 10 -9.60 10.08 -7.64
N SER A 11 -8.85 11.06 -8.14
CA SER A 11 -8.57 12.31 -7.43
C SER A 11 -9.48 13.46 -7.88
N GLY A 12 -9.71 14.43 -6.99
CA GLY A 12 -10.65 15.53 -7.22
C GLY A 12 -10.31 16.41 -8.43
N ASP A 13 -9.01 16.61 -8.70
CA ASP A 13 -8.52 17.39 -9.85
C ASP A 13 -7.96 16.55 -11.00
N ASN A 14 -8.07 15.24 -10.93
CA ASN A 14 -7.55 14.27 -11.91
C ASN A 14 -6.03 14.32 -12.09
N THR A 15 -5.27 14.69 -11.06
CA THR A 15 -3.80 14.78 -11.13
C THR A 15 -3.08 13.61 -10.45
N VAL A 16 -3.70 12.98 -9.44
CA VAL A 16 -3.11 11.95 -8.59
C VAL A 16 -3.84 10.62 -8.77
N ALA A 17 -3.09 9.52 -8.82
CA ALA A 17 -3.57 8.14 -8.75
C ALA A 17 -2.77 7.39 -7.67
N CYS A 18 -3.14 6.15 -7.33
CA CYS A 18 -2.41 5.34 -6.35
C CYS A 18 -0.93 5.20 -6.73
N VAL A 19 -0.65 4.96 -8.01
CA VAL A 19 0.71 4.83 -8.56
C VAL A 19 1.55 6.11 -8.41
N THR A 20 0.95 7.26 -8.14
CA THR A 20 1.69 8.53 -7.92
C THR A 20 2.56 8.44 -6.66
N CYS A 21 2.02 7.85 -5.58
CA CYS A 21 2.76 7.63 -4.33
C CYS A 21 3.30 6.20 -4.21
N HIS A 22 2.77 5.26 -5.00
CA HIS A 22 3.16 3.85 -4.99
C HIS A 22 3.80 3.45 -6.33
N ASP A 23 4.92 4.08 -6.67
CA ASP A 23 5.65 3.88 -7.93
C ASP A 23 6.29 2.49 -7.96
N PHE A 24 5.92 1.67 -8.93
CA PHE A 24 6.46 0.31 -9.13
C PHE A 24 7.98 0.30 -9.29
N SER A 25 8.55 1.31 -9.94
CA SER A 25 9.99 1.43 -10.17
C SER A 25 10.78 1.81 -8.91
N LYS A 26 10.09 2.28 -7.86
CA LYS A 26 10.65 2.69 -6.58
C LYS A 26 10.26 1.76 -5.44
N ALA A 27 10.18 0.48 -5.73
CA ALA A 27 9.76 -0.54 -4.76
C ALA A 27 8.37 -0.28 -4.15
N GLY A 28 7.46 0.33 -4.91
CA GLY A 28 6.08 0.59 -4.49
C GLY A 28 5.92 1.76 -3.52
N THR A 29 6.86 2.69 -3.51
CA THR A 29 6.82 3.95 -2.74
C THR A 29 7.15 5.13 -3.64
N ASP A 30 7.10 6.35 -3.13
CA ASP A 30 7.62 7.54 -3.83
C ASP A 30 9.05 7.92 -3.41
N ASN A 31 9.63 7.22 -2.44
CA ASN A 31 10.94 7.49 -1.81
C ASN A 31 11.03 8.89 -1.19
N LYS A 32 9.91 9.49 -0.78
CA LYS A 32 9.86 10.79 -0.11
C LYS A 32 9.66 10.60 1.40
N ARG A 33 10.14 11.57 2.17
CA ARG A 33 9.90 11.62 3.62
C ARG A 33 8.42 11.81 3.94
N PHE A 34 7.72 12.60 3.13
CA PHE A 34 6.30 12.88 3.22
C PHE A 34 5.66 12.62 1.86
N ALA A 35 4.54 11.90 1.84
CA ALA A 35 3.79 11.67 0.62
C ALA A 35 3.25 13.01 0.08
N GLU A 36 3.39 13.24 -1.23
CA GLU A 36 2.87 14.41 -1.90
C GLU A 36 1.57 14.07 -2.62
N GLY A 37 0.50 14.72 -2.22
CA GLY A 37 -0.82 14.57 -2.81
C GLY A 37 -1.21 15.68 -3.77
N ILE A 38 -2.54 15.81 -3.91
CA ILE A 38 -3.17 16.80 -4.79
C ILE A 38 -2.69 18.23 -4.49
N ARG A 39 -2.49 19.02 -5.55
CA ARG A 39 -2.04 20.43 -5.47
C ARG A 39 -0.70 20.63 -4.77
N GLY A 40 0.17 19.62 -4.76
CA GLY A 40 1.47 19.70 -4.09
C GLY A 40 1.39 19.75 -2.56
N GLN A 41 0.28 19.33 -1.97
CA GLN A 41 0.16 19.21 -0.52
C GLN A 41 0.94 18.01 -0.01
N PHE A 42 1.49 18.12 1.19
CA PHE A 42 2.24 17.05 1.82
C PHE A 42 1.46 16.47 3.00
N GLY A 43 1.44 15.14 3.07
CA GLY A 43 1.02 14.43 4.27
C GLY A 43 2.09 14.48 5.37
N ASP A 44 1.80 13.85 6.50
CA ASP A 44 2.69 13.87 7.67
C ASP A 44 3.64 12.68 7.72
N ILE A 45 3.47 11.71 6.83
CA ILE A 45 4.25 10.48 6.80
C ILE A 45 4.54 10.04 5.36
N ASN A 46 5.56 9.19 5.18
CA ASN A 46 5.90 8.60 3.89
C ASN A 46 4.88 7.55 3.45
N ALA A 47 4.70 7.39 2.14
CA ALA A 47 3.94 6.29 1.57
C ALA A 47 4.69 4.97 1.82
N PRO A 48 4.07 3.97 2.50
CA PRO A 48 4.66 2.64 2.61
C PRO A 48 4.60 1.92 1.27
N THR A 49 5.38 0.85 1.13
CA THR A 49 5.27 0.01 -0.07
C THR A 49 3.89 -0.67 -0.14
N MET A 50 3.31 -0.73 -1.35
CA MET A 50 2.12 -1.54 -1.60
C MET A 50 2.48 -3.02 -1.88
N PHE A 51 3.75 -3.34 -2.16
CA PHE A 51 4.14 -4.73 -2.36
C PHE A 51 3.99 -5.53 -1.08
N ASN A 52 3.38 -6.71 -1.19
CA ASN A 52 3.10 -7.62 -0.08
C ASN A 52 2.15 -7.06 1.00
N ALA A 53 1.52 -5.90 0.80
CA ALA A 53 0.59 -5.30 1.75
C ALA A 53 -0.61 -6.22 2.08
N ALA A 54 -0.98 -7.12 1.17
CA ALA A 54 -1.99 -8.16 1.39
C ALA A 54 -1.67 -9.11 2.55
N PHE A 55 -0.43 -9.18 3.00
CA PHE A 55 -0.02 -10.04 4.12
C PHE A 55 0.02 -9.32 5.46
N ASN A 56 -0.20 -8.02 5.50
CA ASN A 56 -0.28 -7.24 6.72
C ASN A 56 -1.59 -7.53 7.45
N THR A 57 -1.56 -7.54 8.78
CA THR A 57 -2.77 -7.75 9.59
C THR A 57 -3.72 -6.58 9.56
N LYS A 58 -3.22 -5.40 9.28
CA LYS A 58 -3.94 -4.12 9.16
C LYS A 58 -3.24 -3.24 8.14
N GLN A 59 -3.90 -2.22 7.65
CA GLN A 59 -3.34 -1.26 6.71
C GLN A 59 -3.14 0.12 7.35
N PHE A 60 -2.32 0.95 6.72
CA PHE A 60 -1.71 2.17 7.24
C PHE A 60 -0.68 1.92 8.36
N TRP A 61 0.19 2.89 8.60
CA TRP A 61 1.21 2.83 9.64
C TRP A 61 0.65 2.62 11.06
N ASN A 62 -0.53 3.16 11.33
CA ASN A 62 -1.23 3.04 12.62
C ASN A 62 -2.31 1.95 12.66
N GLY A 63 -2.46 1.16 11.60
CA GLY A 63 -3.40 0.05 11.56
C GLY A 63 -4.88 0.44 11.55
N ARG A 64 -5.23 1.68 11.20
CA ARG A 64 -6.61 2.19 11.25
C ARG A 64 -7.56 1.54 10.25
N ALA A 65 -7.07 0.91 9.19
CA ALA A 65 -7.90 0.16 8.26
C ALA A 65 -7.73 -1.35 8.47
N ALA A 66 -8.85 -2.07 8.47
CA ALA A 66 -8.87 -3.51 8.71
C ALA A 66 -8.26 -4.32 7.58
N ASP A 67 -8.41 -3.86 6.34
CA ASP A 67 -7.97 -4.55 5.13
C ASP A 67 -7.68 -3.56 4.00
N LEU A 68 -7.28 -4.09 2.83
CA LEU A 68 -6.97 -3.29 1.64
C LEU A 68 -8.19 -2.56 1.09
N GLN A 69 -9.39 -3.14 1.18
CA GLN A 69 -10.60 -2.51 0.68
C GLN A 69 -10.97 -1.27 1.52
N GLU A 70 -10.90 -1.37 2.83
CA GLU A 70 -11.12 -0.23 3.72
C GLU A 70 -10.05 0.84 3.53
N GLN A 71 -8.80 0.43 3.35
CA GLN A 71 -7.68 1.34 3.05
C GLN A 71 -7.94 2.13 1.76
N ALA A 72 -8.28 1.44 0.66
CA ALA A 72 -8.60 2.06 -0.62
C ALA A 72 -9.82 3.00 -0.54
N GLY A 73 -10.70 2.80 0.44
CA GLY A 73 -11.87 3.64 0.67
C GLY A 73 -11.57 5.00 1.27
N GLY A 74 -10.48 5.13 2.03
CA GLY A 74 -10.15 6.35 2.76
C GLY A 74 -9.42 7.42 1.95
N LEU A 75 -8.52 7.00 1.07
CA LEU A 75 -7.58 7.90 0.39
C LEU A 75 -8.23 8.85 -0.63
N PRO A 76 -9.19 8.42 -1.48
CA PRO A 76 -9.77 9.29 -2.49
C PRO A 76 -10.40 10.56 -1.93
N MET A 77 -11.04 10.50 -0.77
CA MET A 77 -11.67 11.64 -0.11
C MET A 77 -10.76 12.42 0.84
N ASN A 78 -9.53 11.93 1.10
CA ASN A 78 -8.58 12.68 1.93
C ASN A 78 -8.18 13.98 1.21
N PRO A 79 -8.46 15.17 1.79
CA PRO A 79 -8.28 16.46 1.12
C PRO A 79 -6.82 16.78 0.82
N ILE A 80 -5.87 16.16 1.51
CA ILE A 80 -4.42 16.35 1.29
C ILE A 80 -3.92 15.37 0.22
N GLU A 81 -4.47 14.15 0.15
CA GLU A 81 -3.95 13.09 -0.71
C GLU A 81 -4.58 13.12 -2.11
N MET A 82 -5.88 12.84 -2.23
CA MET A 82 -6.57 12.75 -3.52
C MET A 82 -7.74 13.74 -3.67
N GLY A 83 -8.34 14.21 -2.60
CA GLY A 83 -9.24 15.36 -2.52
C GLY A 83 -10.53 15.29 -3.35
N SER A 84 -11.04 14.09 -3.67
CA SER A 84 -12.37 13.93 -4.24
C SER A 84 -13.44 14.21 -3.19
N LYS A 85 -14.58 14.70 -3.62
CA LYS A 85 -15.68 15.07 -2.75
C LYS A 85 -16.35 13.83 -2.13
N ASP A 86 -16.71 12.87 -2.98
CA ASP A 86 -17.43 11.67 -2.62
C ASP A 86 -17.31 10.59 -3.71
N TRP A 87 -17.86 9.41 -3.45
CA TRP A 87 -17.87 8.31 -4.42
C TRP A 87 -18.76 8.57 -5.61
N ASP A 88 -19.78 9.40 -5.50
CA ASP A 88 -20.68 9.73 -6.62
C ASP A 88 -19.92 10.55 -7.67
N GLU A 89 -19.09 11.50 -7.24
CA GLU A 89 -18.18 12.24 -8.12
C GLU A 89 -17.22 11.32 -8.85
N ILE A 90 -16.55 10.44 -8.12
CA ILE A 90 -15.57 9.49 -8.69
C ILE A 90 -16.26 8.56 -9.70
N CYS A 91 -17.37 7.95 -9.32
CA CYS A 91 -18.11 7.03 -10.17
C CYS A 91 -18.63 7.72 -11.44
N ALA A 92 -19.11 8.97 -11.32
CA ALA A 92 -19.53 9.76 -12.48
C ALA A 92 -18.39 10.04 -13.47
N LYS A 93 -17.17 10.30 -12.96
CA LYS A 93 -15.98 10.47 -13.81
C LYS A 93 -15.57 9.16 -14.51
N LEU A 94 -15.55 8.05 -13.78
CA LEU A 94 -15.18 6.74 -14.32
C LEU A 94 -16.19 6.24 -15.36
N ALA A 95 -17.47 6.47 -15.13
CA ALA A 95 -18.56 6.05 -16.02
C ALA A 95 -18.53 6.73 -17.41
N GLN A 96 -17.77 7.81 -17.58
CA GLN A 96 -17.59 8.46 -18.87
C GLN A 96 -16.74 7.64 -19.86
N ASP A 97 -16.10 6.58 -19.38
CA ASP A 97 -15.29 5.67 -20.17
C ASP A 97 -16.11 4.41 -20.48
N PRO A 98 -16.61 4.25 -21.73
CA PRO A 98 -17.49 3.14 -22.07
C PRO A 98 -16.77 1.78 -22.05
N GLU A 99 -15.47 1.73 -22.39
CA GLU A 99 -14.71 0.48 -22.39
C GLU A 99 -14.46 0.03 -20.95
N LEU A 100 -14.04 0.96 -20.10
CA LEU A 100 -13.83 0.67 -18.68
C LEU A 100 -15.14 0.27 -18.03
N THR A 101 -16.25 0.96 -18.34
CA THR A 101 -17.58 0.65 -17.80
C THR A 101 -18.05 -0.74 -18.23
N ALA A 102 -17.89 -1.10 -19.51
CA ALA A 102 -18.26 -2.44 -19.97
C ALA A 102 -17.44 -3.54 -19.27
N ALA A 103 -16.13 -3.33 -19.12
CA ALA A 103 -15.26 -4.27 -18.40
C ALA A 103 -15.60 -4.35 -16.91
N PHE A 104 -15.95 -3.21 -16.29
CA PHE A 104 -16.29 -3.15 -14.87
C PHE A 104 -17.63 -3.83 -14.58
N THR A 105 -18.67 -3.55 -15.36
CA THR A 105 -20.02 -4.14 -15.18
C THR A 105 -20.08 -5.63 -15.49
N ALA A 106 -19.15 -6.13 -16.29
CA ALA A 106 -18.99 -7.57 -16.51
C ALA A 106 -18.56 -8.31 -15.23
N VAL A 107 -17.88 -7.63 -14.30
CA VAL A 107 -17.45 -8.17 -13.01
C VAL A 107 -18.40 -7.77 -11.88
N TYR A 108 -18.90 -6.53 -11.93
CA TYR A 108 -19.80 -5.94 -10.92
C TYR A 108 -21.13 -5.56 -11.60
N PRO A 109 -22.12 -6.48 -11.66
CA PRO A 109 -23.38 -6.24 -12.38
C PRO A 109 -24.20 -5.07 -11.86
N ASP A 110 -24.03 -4.70 -10.58
CA ASP A 110 -24.64 -3.54 -9.92
C ASP A 110 -23.93 -2.20 -10.26
N GLY A 111 -22.86 -2.25 -11.08
CA GLY A 111 -22.21 -1.08 -11.66
C GLY A 111 -21.29 -0.32 -10.72
N TRP A 112 -21.09 0.95 -11.07
CA TRP A 112 -20.18 1.85 -10.36
C TRP A 112 -20.75 2.25 -9.00
N ASN A 113 -20.03 1.93 -7.94
CA ASN A 113 -20.23 2.42 -6.58
C ASN A 113 -18.91 2.29 -5.80
N GLY A 114 -18.79 3.00 -4.67
CA GLY A 114 -17.55 3.02 -3.90
C GLY A 114 -17.11 1.64 -3.40
N LYS A 115 -18.06 0.79 -3.02
CA LYS A 115 -17.75 -0.59 -2.57
C LYS A 115 -17.10 -1.42 -3.68
N ASN A 116 -17.65 -1.37 -4.89
CA ASN A 116 -17.14 -2.14 -6.02
C ASN A 116 -15.78 -1.59 -6.51
N VAL A 117 -15.60 -0.26 -6.49
CA VAL A 117 -14.32 0.37 -6.86
C VAL A 117 -13.22 -0.01 -5.88
N THR A 118 -13.49 0.08 -4.59
CA THR A 118 -12.51 -0.29 -3.55
C THR A 118 -12.20 -1.77 -3.53
N ASP A 119 -13.20 -2.63 -3.75
CA ASP A 119 -13.02 -4.08 -3.90
C ASP A 119 -12.12 -4.40 -5.10
N ALA A 120 -12.38 -3.79 -6.26
CA ALA A 120 -11.57 -3.99 -7.45
C ALA A 120 -10.11 -3.56 -7.25
N ILE A 121 -9.88 -2.45 -6.55
CA ILE A 121 -8.52 -1.99 -6.20
C ILE A 121 -7.86 -3.00 -5.26
N ALA A 122 -8.53 -3.39 -4.19
CA ALA A 122 -8.02 -4.35 -3.21
C ALA A 122 -7.67 -5.72 -3.84
N GLU A 123 -8.53 -6.22 -4.74
CA GLU A 123 -8.24 -7.47 -5.46
C GLU A 123 -7.00 -7.37 -6.35
N TYR A 124 -6.77 -6.21 -6.97
CA TYR A 124 -5.53 -5.97 -7.70
C TYR A 124 -4.31 -5.92 -6.76
N GLU A 125 -4.41 -5.19 -5.64
CA GLU A 125 -3.31 -5.09 -4.68
C GLU A 125 -2.90 -6.44 -4.09
N LYS A 126 -3.83 -7.39 -3.96
CA LYS A 126 -3.51 -8.78 -3.55
C LYS A 126 -2.59 -9.50 -4.54
N THR A 127 -2.52 -9.06 -5.78
CA THR A 127 -1.60 -9.61 -6.79
C THR A 127 -0.21 -8.99 -6.73
N LEU A 128 -0.04 -7.87 -6.02
CA LEU A 128 1.23 -7.15 -5.90
C LEU A 128 2.15 -7.79 -4.86
N ILE A 129 2.53 -9.03 -5.12
CA ILE A 129 3.42 -9.82 -4.28
C ILE A 129 4.77 -10.03 -4.96
N THR A 130 5.81 -10.24 -4.15
CA THR A 130 7.20 -10.42 -4.61
C THR A 130 7.73 -11.82 -4.27
N PRO A 131 7.17 -12.89 -4.88
CA PRO A 131 7.58 -14.25 -4.60
C PRO A 131 8.93 -14.58 -5.24
N ASN A 132 9.56 -15.68 -4.75
CA ASN A 132 10.79 -16.23 -5.31
C ASN A 132 12.01 -15.31 -5.20
N SER A 133 12.08 -14.50 -4.16
CA SER A 133 13.31 -13.82 -3.77
C SER A 133 14.45 -14.82 -3.54
N ARG A 134 15.69 -14.35 -3.48
CA ARG A 134 16.84 -15.21 -3.13
C ARG A 134 16.64 -15.86 -1.76
N PHE A 135 16.03 -15.13 -0.81
CA PHE A 135 15.70 -15.64 0.52
C PHE A 135 14.63 -16.73 0.46
N ASP A 136 13.57 -16.55 -0.35
CA ASP A 136 12.54 -17.58 -0.54
C ASP A 136 13.11 -18.85 -1.15
N LYS A 137 14.02 -18.73 -2.13
CA LYS A 137 14.68 -19.90 -2.75
C LYS A 137 15.51 -20.65 -1.72
N TRP A 138 16.27 -19.92 -0.89
CA TRP A 138 17.06 -20.53 0.17
C TRP A 138 16.17 -21.25 1.20
N LEU A 139 15.08 -20.65 1.62
CA LEU A 139 14.11 -21.29 2.51
C LEU A 139 13.46 -22.55 1.90
N LYS A 140 13.40 -22.64 0.57
CA LYS A 140 12.93 -23.82 -0.18
C LYS A 140 14.01 -24.87 -0.44
N GLY A 141 15.23 -24.68 0.08
CA GLY A 141 16.32 -25.63 0.01
C GLY A 141 17.39 -25.37 -1.06
N ASP A 142 17.37 -24.21 -1.71
CA ASP A 142 18.48 -23.79 -2.59
C ASP A 142 19.61 -23.17 -1.76
N ASP A 143 20.54 -23.99 -1.30
CA ASP A 143 21.67 -23.56 -0.47
C ASP A 143 22.59 -22.55 -1.15
N LYS A 144 22.51 -22.42 -2.48
CA LYS A 144 23.31 -21.48 -3.28
C LYS A 144 22.64 -20.12 -3.47
N ALA A 145 21.40 -19.97 -3.08
CA ALA A 145 20.63 -18.75 -3.29
C ALA A 145 21.14 -17.57 -2.46
N LEU A 146 21.75 -17.82 -1.31
CA LEU A 146 22.35 -16.82 -0.43
C LEU A 146 23.85 -17.03 -0.27
N THR A 147 24.58 -15.94 -0.07
CA THR A 147 25.99 -15.96 0.30
C THR A 147 26.16 -16.34 1.78
N ALA A 148 27.36 -16.77 2.17
CA ALA A 148 27.66 -17.05 3.57
C ALA A 148 27.45 -15.82 4.48
N GLN A 149 27.76 -14.60 3.99
CA GLN A 149 27.55 -13.36 4.73
C GLN A 149 26.04 -13.07 4.95
N GLU A 150 25.20 -13.33 3.95
CA GLU A 150 23.75 -13.15 4.07
C GLU A 150 23.14 -14.16 5.04
N ILE A 151 23.61 -15.41 5.03
CA ILE A 151 23.20 -16.43 6.00
C ILE A 151 23.62 -16.04 7.41
N GLU A 152 24.85 -15.55 7.60
CA GLU A 152 25.31 -15.03 8.90
C GLU A 152 24.45 -13.86 9.35
N GLY A 153 24.11 -12.93 8.46
CA GLY A 153 23.20 -11.82 8.73
C GLY A 153 21.85 -12.29 9.25
N TYR A 154 21.27 -13.31 8.62
CA TYR A 154 20.01 -13.90 9.07
C TYR A 154 20.12 -14.59 10.44
N GLN A 155 21.24 -15.26 10.71
CA GLN A 155 21.49 -15.85 12.03
C GLN A 155 21.60 -14.76 13.11
N ARG A 156 22.31 -13.67 12.84
CA ARG A 156 22.39 -12.50 13.75
C ARG A 156 21.04 -11.85 13.99
N PHE A 157 20.22 -11.72 12.93
CA PHE A 157 18.84 -11.22 13.03
C PHE A 157 18.01 -12.04 14.04
N LYS A 158 18.15 -13.37 14.03
CA LYS A 158 17.51 -14.25 15.03
C LYS A 158 18.14 -14.12 16.41
N MET A 159 19.46 -14.11 16.48
CA MET A 159 20.22 -14.03 17.73
C MET A 159 19.92 -12.71 18.48
N TYR A 160 19.77 -11.60 17.78
CA TYR A 160 19.42 -10.31 18.35
C TYR A 160 17.90 -10.15 18.60
N ARG A 161 17.13 -11.22 18.40
CA ARG A 161 15.68 -11.28 18.61
C ARG A 161 14.86 -10.33 17.73
N CYS A 162 15.41 -9.85 16.63
CA CYS A 162 14.65 -9.05 15.67
C CYS A 162 13.43 -9.84 15.15
N SER A 163 13.59 -11.16 14.99
CA SER A 163 12.53 -12.08 14.58
C SER A 163 11.40 -12.26 15.60
N SER A 164 11.48 -11.66 16.81
CA SER A 164 10.33 -11.67 17.75
C SER A 164 9.18 -10.80 17.27
N CYS A 165 9.48 -9.72 16.54
CA CYS A 165 8.50 -8.81 15.95
C CYS A 165 8.46 -8.93 14.41
N HIS A 166 9.63 -9.13 13.79
CA HIS A 166 9.77 -9.26 12.34
C HIS A 166 9.54 -10.70 11.88
N VAL A 167 8.28 -11.12 11.81
CA VAL A 167 7.83 -12.47 11.45
C VAL A 167 6.86 -12.46 10.28
N GLY A 168 6.44 -13.66 9.86
CA GLY A 168 5.46 -13.84 8.78
C GLY A 168 6.06 -13.70 7.39
N LYS A 169 5.20 -13.73 6.38
CA LYS A 169 5.58 -13.79 4.95
C LYS A 169 6.36 -12.58 4.48
N SER A 170 6.11 -11.41 5.08
CA SER A 170 6.78 -10.14 4.75
C SER A 170 7.89 -9.77 5.74
N VAL A 171 8.23 -10.66 6.67
CA VAL A 171 9.20 -10.39 7.75
C VAL A 171 8.84 -9.10 8.52
N GLY A 172 7.55 -8.93 8.77
CA GLY A 172 6.95 -7.77 9.43
C GLY A 172 5.46 -7.67 9.14
N GLY A 173 4.80 -6.61 9.61
CA GLY A 173 3.37 -6.36 9.38
C GLY A 173 2.43 -7.28 10.18
N GLN A 174 2.93 -8.00 11.18
CA GLN A 174 2.18 -8.95 11.99
C GLN A 174 1.92 -8.46 13.42
N SER A 175 2.55 -7.36 13.85
CA SER A 175 2.36 -6.74 15.14
C SER A 175 2.49 -5.23 15.03
N PHE A 176 1.91 -4.54 16.02
CA PHE A 176 2.05 -3.10 16.20
C PHE A 176 2.85 -2.82 17.45
N GLU A 177 3.74 -1.83 17.37
CA GLU A 177 4.58 -1.38 18.48
C GLU A 177 4.55 0.15 18.54
N TYR A 178 4.70 0.69 19.75
CA TYR A 178 4.86 2.13 19.92
C TYR A 178 6.21 2.59 19.40
N MET A 179 6.23 3.57 18.50
CA MET A 179 7.44 4.04 17.84
C MET A 179 8.33 4.90 18.73
N ASP A 180 7.85 5.44 19.82
CA ASP A 180 8.52 6.39 20.70
C ASP A 180 9.00 5.82 22.04
N LEU A 181 9.00 4.50 22.21
CA LEU A 181 9.43 3.84 23.45
C LEU A 181 10.84 4.18 23.92
N LYS A 182 11.75 4.52 23.01
CA LYS A 182 13.16 4.84 23.32
C LYS A 182 13.58 6.23 22.88
N LYS A 183 12.92 6.79 21.90
CA LYS A 183 13.16 8.10 21.34
C LYS A 183 11.91 8.54 20.60
N ASP A 184 11.53 9.80 20.73
CA ASP A 184 10.48 10.40 19.92
C ASP A 184 10.97 10.54 18.47
N TYR A 185 10.57 9.58 17.63
CA TYR A 185 10.93 9.55 16.21
C TYR A 185 10.06 10.47 15.36
N PHE A 186 8.97 10.99 15.92
CA PHE A 186 7.99 11.83 15.22
C PHE A 186 7.94 13.26 15.75
N ALA A 187 8.80 13.66 16.69
CA ALA A 187 8.81 15.00 17.29
C ALA A 187 8.80 16.13 16.25
N ASP A 188 9.55 15.94 15.16
CA ASP A 188 9.67 16.90 14.06
C ASP A 188 8.55 16.79 13.00
N ARG A 189 7.60 15.87 13.20
CA ARG A 189 6.45 15.63 12.31
C ARG A 189 5.10 15.93 12.98
N GLY A 190 5.11 16.50 14.18
CA GLY A 190 3.87 16.75 14.92
C GLY A 190 3.18 15.50 15.46
N ASN A 191 3.88 14.36 15.54
CA ASN A 191 3.37 13.08 16.02
C ASN A 191 2.09 12.62 15.28
N PRO A 192 2.16 12.30 13.97
CA PRO A 192 1.00 12.11 13.10
C PRO A 192 0.25 10.78 13.30
N LEU A 193 0.71 9.89 14.20
CA LEU A 193 0.14 8.54 14.36
C LEU A 193 -0.55 8.36 15.72
#